data_c2939e69969583359127675466124f4e
#
_entry.id   c2939e69969583359127675466124f4e
#
_cell.length_a   1.000
_cell.length_b   1.000
_cell.length_c   1.000
_cell.angle_alpha   90.00
_cell.angle_beta   90.00
_cell.angle_gamma   90.00
#
_symmetry.space_group_name_H-M   'P 1'
#
loop_
_entity.id
_entity.type
_entity.pdbx_description
1 polymer ?
#
loop_
_entity_poly.entity_id
_entity_poly.type
_entity_poly.pdbx_seq_one_letter_code
_entity_poly.pdbx_strand_id
1 'polypeptide(L)'
;MTTIVDASVVVSAVIDEGDAGEWSRAVLTRGALVAPQVMPSEVTGVLRRHVLAGHLHDAIGSLALDEVTQMTIDLLPFVPFTSRVWHLRQSVTVNDAWYVAVAETLRAPLATLDRRLARANGPTCEFLTP
;
A
#
# COMPACT_ATOMS: atom_id res chain seq x y z
N MET A 1 -0.18 15.52 -9.19
CA MET A 1 -0.69 15.02 -7.90
C MET A 1 0.06 13.75 -7.53
N THR A 2 0.43 13.60 -6.28
CA THR A 2 1.12 12.41 -5.77
C THR A 2 0.21 11.69 -4.78
N THR A 3 0.17 10.37 -4.84
CA THR A 3 -0.56 9.53 -3.89
C THR A 3 0.37 8.44 -3.36
N ILE A 4 0.38 8.27 -2.04
CA ILE A 4 1.09 7.15 -1.42
C ILE A 4 0.12 5.96 -1.42
N VAL A 5 0.56 4.83 -1.93
CA VAL A 5 -0.30 3.65 -2.07
C VAL A 5 0.13 2.53 -1.14
N ASP A 6 -0.79 2.13 -0.26
CA ASP A 6 -0.59 0.98 0.62
C ASP A 6 -0.66 -0.32 -0.19
N ALA A 7 0.04 -1.35 0.27
CA ALA A 7 0.01 -2.67 -0.36
C ALA A 7 -1.42 -3.22 -0.52
N SER A 8 -2.32 -2.92 0.42
CA SER A 8 -3.72 -3.34 0.33
C SER A 8 -4.41 -2.83 -0.95
N VAL A 9 -4.13 -1.59 -1.35
CA VAL A 9 -4.66 -0.99 -2.57
C VAL A 9 -4.08 -1.67 -3.81
N VAL A 10 -2.78 -1.92 -3.82
CA VAL A 10 -2.11 -2.56 -4.96
C VAL A 10 -2.61 -3.99 -5.16
N VAL A 11 -2.72 -4.78 -4.08
CA VAL A 11 -3.28 -6.13 -4.14
C VAL A 11 -4.71 -6.11 -4.67
N SER A 12 -5.57 -5.27 -4.09
CA SER A 12 -6.97 -5.18 -4.50
C SER A 12 -7.10 -4.79 -5.97
N ALA A 13 -6.26 -3.89 -6.46
CA ALA A 13 -6.27 -3.47 -7.86
C ALA A 13 -6.03 -4.63 -8.83
N VAL A 14 -5.16 -5.59 -8.47
CA VAL A 14 -4.75 -6.67 -9.37
C VAL A 14 -5.56 -7.96 -9.23
N ILE A 15 -6.25 -8.19 -8.09
CA ILE A 15 -6.97 -9.44 -7.88
C ILE A 15 -8.43 -9.28 -7.47
N ASP A 16 -8.90 -8.10 -7.11
CA ASP A 16 -10.28 -7.91 -6.65
C ASP A 16 -11.16 -7.41 -7.80
N GLU A 17 -12.19 -8.18 -8.15
CA GLU A 17 -13.14 -7.84 -9.21
C GLU A 17 -14.35 -7.04 -8.68
N GLY A 18 -14.45 -6.85 -7.36
CA GLY A 18 -15.54 -6.10 -6.72
C GLY A 18 -15.27 -4.61 -6.62
N ASP A 19 -16.08 -3.94 -5.78
CA ASP A 19 -16.06 -2.49 -5.60
C ASP A 19 -14.71 -1.98 -5.08
N ALA A 20 -14.09 -2.70 -4.15
CA ALA A 20 -12.79 -2.32 -3.62
C ALA A 20 -11.69 -2.36 -4.68
N GLY A 21 -11.73 -3.36 -5.57
CA GLY A 21 -10.80 -3.46 -6.69
C GLY A 21 -11.01 -2.33 -7.70
N GLU A 22 -12.26 -2.00 -8.00
CA GLU A 22 -12.57 -0.89 -8.90
C GLU A 22 -12.06 0.44 -8.34
N TRP A 23 -12.34 0.71 -7.07
CA TRP A 23 -11.82 1.89 -6.39
C TRP A 23 -10.29 1.95 -6.40
N SER A 24 -9.64 0.82 -6.09
CA SER A 24 -8.19 0.72 -6.06
C SER A 24 -7.57 1.00 -7.43
N ARG A 25 -8.13 0.44 -8.49
CA ARG A 25 -7.66 0.72 -9.86
C ARG A 25 -7.82 2.18 -10.22
N ALA A 26 -8.92 2.82 -9.80
CA ALA A 26 -9.12 4.25 -10.02
C ALA A 26 -8.05 5.08 -9.28
N VAL A 27 -7.70 4.71 -8.04
CA VAL A 27 -6.61 5.37 -7.29
C VAL A 27 -5.29 5.29 -8.04
N LEU A 28 -4.95 4.13 -8.60
CA LEU A 28 -3.68 3.93 -9.29
C LEU A 28 -3.55 4.73 -10.60
N THR A 29 -4.62 5.35 -11.07
CA THR A 29 -4.59 6.22 -12.27
C THR A 29 -4.46 7.71 -11.94
N ARG A 30 -4.31 8.09 -10.67
CA ARG A 30 -4.37 9.48 -10.20
C ARG A 30 -3.01 10.19 -10.20
N GLY A 31 -2.20 10.07 -11.20
CA GLY A 31 -0.92 10.77 -11.29
C GLY A 31 0.23 9.96 -10.70
N ALA A 32 1.18 10.63 -10.03
CA ALA A 32 2.37 9.98 -9.50
C ALA A 32 2.06 9.10 -8.29
N LEU A 33 2.61 7.89 -8.27
CA LEU A 33 2.45 6.92 -7.20
C LEU A 33 3.77 6.71 -6.48
N VAL A 34 3.72 6.69 -5.16
CA VAL A 34 4.89 6.48 -4.30
C VAL A 34 4.54 5.47 -3.21
N ALA A 35 5.49 4.66 -2.82
CA ALA A 35 5.34 3.72 -1.71
C ALA A 35 6.69 3.46 -1.02
N PRO A 36 6.68 2.97 0.23
CA PRO A 36 7.88 2.41 0.84
C PRO A 36 8.43 1.22 0.06
N GLN A 37 9.74 1.02 0.13
CA GLN A 37 10.39 -0.12 -0.54
C GLN A 37 9.87 -1.49 -0.11
N VAL A 38 9.24 -1.59 1.05
CA VAL A 38 8.63 -2.85 1.52
C VAL A 38 7.36 -3.22 0.75
N MET A 39 6.73 -2.28 0.04
CA MET A 39 5.42 -2.52 -0.57
C MET A 39 5.40 -3.73 -1.51
N PRO A 40 6.32 -3.90 -2.47
CA PRO A 40 6.28 -5.08 -3.34
C PRO A 40 6.42 -6.40 -2.58
N SER A 41 7.20 -6.43 -1.52
CA SER A 41 7.35 -7.61 -0.66
C SER A 41 6.05 -7.93 0.09
N GLU A 42 5.36 -6.90 0.60
CA GLU A 42 4.06 -7.09 1.25
C GLU A 42 3.01 -7.61 0.27
N VAL A 43 2.95 -7.04 -0.94
CA VAL A 43 2.05 -7.53 -2.00
C VAL A 43 2.33 -8.99 -2.32
N THR A 44 3.59 -9.33 -2.53
CA THR A 44 4.00 -10.71 -2.81
C THR A 44 3.57 -11.66 -1.70
N GLY A 45 3.73 -11.25 -0.44
CA GLY A 45 3.29 -12.05 0.72
C GLY A 45 1.78 -12.28 0.76
N VAL A 46 0.98 -11.27 0.42
CA VAL A 46 -0.48 -11.40 0.36
C VAL A 46 -0.90 -12.34 -0.78
N LEU A 47 -0.34 -12.16 -1.97
CA LEU A 47 -0.61 -13.05 -3.11
C LEU A 47 -0.25 -14.51 -2.78
N ARG A 48 0.90 -14.72 -2.14
CA ARG A 48 1.32 -16.05 -1.68
C ARG A 48 0.27 -16.67 -0.75
N ARG A 49 -0.21 -15.95 0.24
CA ARG A 49 -1.22 -16.45 1.18
C ARG A 49 -2.51 -16.87 0.46
N HIS A 50 -2.96 -16.06 -0.50
CA HIS A 50 -4.16 -16.38 -1.28
C HIS A 50 -3.96 -17.63 -2.14
N VAL A 51 -2.82 -17.80 -2.78
CA VAL A 51 -2.51 -18.97 -3.59
C VAL A 51 -2.46 -20.22 -2.71
N LEU A 52 -1.72 -20.18 -1.59
CA LEU A 52 -1.57 -21.33 -0.70
C LEU A 52 -2.87 -21.73 -0.01
N ALA A 53 -3.78 -20.76 0.23
CA ALA A 53 -5.10 -21.03 0.79
C ALA A 53 -6.11 -21.53 -0.24
N GLY A 54 -5.75 -21.60 -1.51
CA GLY A 54 -6.64 -22.02 -2.58
C GLY A 54 -7.64 -20.97 -3.03
N HIS A 55 -7.49 -19.71 -2.60
CA HIS A 55 -8.38 -18.61 -2.97
C HIS A 55 -7.99 -17.97 -4.30
N LEU A 56 -6.78 -18.22 -4.78
CA LEU A 56 -6.27 -17.66 -6.01
C LEU A 56 -5.51 -18.74 -6.76
N HIS A 57 -5.83 -18.92 -8.04
CA HIS A 57 -5.14 -19.88 -8.88
C HIS A 57 -3.67 -19.43 -9.05
N ASP A 58 -2.76 -20.40 -9.05
CA ASP A 58 -1.30 -20.16 -9.11
C ASP A 58 -0.90 -19.29 -10.32
N ALA A 59 -1.43 -19.60 -11.50
CA ALA A 59 -1.14 -18.83 -12.71
C ALA A 59 -1.65 -17.39 -12.60
N ILE A 60 -2.80 -17.17 -11.97
CA ILE A 60 -3.37 -15.82 -11.76
C ILE A 60 -2.51 -15.04 -10.77
N GLY A 61 -2.03 -15.68 -9.71
CA GLY A 61 -1.10 -15.06 -8.76
C GLY A 61 0.19 -14.60 -9.43
N SER A 62 0.75 -15.43 -10.31
CA SER A 62 1.95 -15.08 -11.06
C SER A 62 1.73 -13.89 -12.00
N LEU A 63 0.61 -13.88 -12.72
CA LEU A 63 0.25 -12.75 -13.59
C LEU A 63 0.04 -11.46 -12.81
N ALA A 64 -0.62 -11.55 -11.64
CA ALA A 64 -0.83 -10.40 -10.77
C ALA A 64 0.50 -9.82 -10.28
N LEU A 65 1.43 -10.67 -9.88
CA LEU A 65 2.76 -10.22 -9.44
C LEU A 65 3.52 -9.54 -10.59
N ASP A 66 3.48 -10.10 -11.80
CA ASP A 66 4.09 -9.47 -12.96
C ASP A 66 3.49 -8.09 -13.23
N GLU A 67 2.18 -7.94 -13.14
CA GLU A 67 1.50 -6.66 -13.29
C GLU A 67 1.99 -5.64 -12.27
N VAL A 68 2.12 -6.04 -11.01
CA VAL A 68 2.63 -5.16 -9.93
C VAL A 68 4.05 -4.69 -10.24
N THR A 69 4.93 -5.58 -10.67
CA THR A 69 6.33 -5.22 -10.96
C THR A 69 6.48 -4.30 -12.16
N GLN A 70 5.46 -4.23 -13.02
CA GLN A 70 5.45 -3.33 -14.19
C GLN A 70 4.81 -1.96 -13.87
N MET A 71 4.20 -1.79 -12.72
CA MET A 71 3.63 -0.50 -12.32
C MET A 71 4.73 0.53 -12.09
N THR A 72 4.46 1.76 -12.52
CA THR A 72 5.36 2.89 -12.25
C THR A 72 5.05 3.46 -10.87
N ILE A 73 5.70 2.93 -9.85
CA ILE A 73 5.58 3.37 -8.46
C ILE A 73 6.98 3.67 -7.93
N ASP A 74 7.22 4.89 -7.48
CA ASP A 74 8.50 5.27 -6.88
C ASP A 74 8.59 4.65 -5.47
N LEU A 75 9.66 3.88 -5.23
CA LEU A 75 9.87 3.20 -3.96
C LEU A 75 10.92 3.93 -3.13
N LEU A 76 10.57 4.30 -1.90
CA LEU A 76 11.44 5.07 -1.02
C LEU A 76 12.06 4.20 0.07
N PRO A 77 13.36 4.43 0.41
CA PRO A 77 14.06 3.64 1.42
C PRO A 77 13.61 3.99 2.83
N PHE A 78 13.92 3.09 3.79
CA PHE A 78 13.49 3.23 5.17
C PHE A 78 14.24 4.33 5.95
N VAL A 79 15.56 4.41 5.78
CA VAL A 79 16.43 5.17 6.68
C VAL A 79 16.02 6.64 6.85
N PRO A 80 15.64 7.38 5.80
CA PRO A 80 15.20 8.77 5.96
C PRO A 80 13.96 8.95 6.85
N PHE A 81 13.17 7.90 7.04
CA PHE A 81 11.90 7.95 7.79
C PHE A 81 11.99 7.33 9.19
N THR A 82 13.16 6.84 9.58
CA THR A 82 13.36 6.07 10.82
C THR A 82 12.85 6.82 12.06
N SER A 83 13.15 8.09 12.18
CA SER A 83 12.76 8.88 13.37
C SER A 83 11.25 8.96 13.52
N ARG A 84 10.53 9.28 12.44
CA ARG A 84 9.07 9.36 12.47
C ARG A 84 8.42 8.00 12.70
N VAL A 85 8.94 6.95 12.07
CA VAL A 85 8.48 5.57 12.28
C VAL A 85 8.59 5.18 13.75
N TRP A 86 9.73 5.45 14.37
CA TRP A 86 9.94 5.15 15.78
C TRP A 86 8.99 5.94 16.69
N HIS A 87 8.74 7.20 16.35
CA HIS A 87 7.80 8.05 17.08
C HIS A 87 6.37 7.49 17.06
N LEU A 88 5.96 6.83 15.98
CA LEU A 88 4.63 6.24 15.82
C LEU A 88 4.51 4.80 16.37
N ARG A 89 5.55 4.23 16.96
CA ARG A 89 5.62 2.80 17.34
C ARG A 89 4.52 2.30 18.26
N GLN A 90 3.93 3.17 19.08
CA GLN A 90 2.86 2.77 19.98
C GLN A 90 1.48 2.79 19.32
N SER A 91 1.35 3.45 18.19
CA SER A 91 0.08 3.66 17.51
C SER A 91 -0.14 2.72 16.34
N VAL A 92 0.91 2.41 15.59
CA VAL A 92 0.83 1.59 14.38
C VAL A 92 2.08 0.71 14.24
N THR A 93 1.98 -0.32 13.39
CA THR A 93 3.13 -1.19 13.10
C THR A 93 4.24 -0.41 12.40
N VAL A 94 5.46 -0.96 12.40
CA VAL A 94 6.62 -0.31 11.76
C VAL A 94 6.37 -0.08 10.27
N ASN A 95 5.83 -1.07 9.56
CA ASN A 95 5.58 -0.91 8.13
C ASN A 95 4.48 0.13 7.86
N ASP A 96 3.39 0.11 8.63
CA ASP A 96 2.33 1.12 8.50
C ASP A 96 2.87 2.52 8.81
N ALA A 97 3.70 2.65 9.85
CA ALA A 97 4.35 3.92 10.18
C ALA A 97 5.24 4.42 9.05
N TRP A 98 5.88 3.53 8.31
CA TRP A 98 6.70 3.91 7.16
C TRP A 98 5.84 4.51 6.04
N TYR A 99 4.69 3.91 5.71
CA TYR A 99 3.74 4.52 4.76
C TYR A 99 3.29 5.90 5.24
N VAL A 100 2.92 6.02 6.50
CA VAL A 100 2.49 7.29 7.09
C VAL A 100 3.59 8.35 7.01
N ALA A 101 4.82 7.99 7.37
CA ALA A 101 5.96 8.92 7.35
C ALA A 101 6.26 9.42 5.94
N VAL A 102 6.17 8.56 4.93
CA VAL A 102 6.31 8.96 3.52
C VAL A 102 5.22 9.94 3.14
N ALA A 103 3.97 9.64 3.46
CA ALA A 103 2.83 10.50 3.14
C ALA A 103 2.96 11.89 3.80
N GLU A 104 3.34 11.93 5.08
CA GLU A 104 3.54 13.18 5.80
C GLU A 104 4.67 14.02 5.21
N THR A 105 5.80 13.38 4.90
CA THR A 105 6.97 14.05 4.33
C THR A 105 6.69 14.64 2.96
N LEU A 106 5.97 13.91 2.10
CA LEU A 106 5.62 14.37 0.76
C LEU A 106 4.35 15.23 0.74
N ARG A 107 3.68 15.39 1.88
CA ARG A 107 2.39 16.11 1.97
C ARG A 107 1.39 15.58 0.95
N ALA A 108 1.33 14.26 0.84
CA ALA A 108 0.46 13.57 -0.09
C ALA A 108 -0.48 12.62 0.67
N PRO A 109 -1.68 12.34 0.13
CA PRO A 109 -2.58 11.43 0.80
C PRO A 109 -2.08 9.99 0.74
N LEU A 110 -2.42 9.21 1.75
CA LEU A 110 -2.17 7.77 1.82
C LEU A 110 -3.46 7.02 1.50
N ALA A 111 -3.47 6.34 0.37
CA ALA A 111 -4.58 5.47 -0.03
C ALA A 111 -4.43 4.11 0.62
N THR A 112 -5.45 3.64 1.34
CA THR A 112 -5.44 2.36 2.03
C THR A 112 -6.85 1.78 2.11
N LEU A 113 -6.95 0.45 2.14
CA LEU A 113 -8.18 -0.26 2.47
C LEU A 113 -8.26 -0.58 3.97
N ASP A 114 -7.20 -0.34 4.73
CA ASP A 114 -7.14 -0.60 6.17
C ASP A 114 -7.76 0.56 6.95
N ARG A 115 -9.02 0.38 7.35
CA ARG A 115 -9.76 1.39 8.11
C ARG A 115 -9.23 1.59 9.52
N ARG A 116 -8.54 0.61 10.11
CA ARG A 116 -7.91 0.78 11.42
C ARG A 116 -6.73 1.73 11.32
N LEU A 117 -5.92 1.59 10.27
CA LEU A 117 -4.83 2.51 10.00
C LEU A 117 -5.35 3.93 9.78
N ALA A 118 -6.40 4.07 8.96
CA ALA A 118 -6.99 5.37 8.65
C ALA A 118 -7.57 6.09 9.88
N ARG A 119 -7.89 5.35 10.95
CA ARG A 119 -8.43 5.90 12.21
C ARG A 119 -7.41 5.92 13.35
N ALA A 120 -6.18 5.50 13.11
CA ALA A 120 -5.16 5.45 14.15
C ALA A 120 -4.82 6.85 14.66
N ASN A 121 -4.55 6.95 15.97
CA ASN A 121 -4.02 8.17 16.55
C ASN A 121 -2.53 8.30 16.19
N GLY A 122 -2.06 9.52 16.01
CA GLY A 122 -0.66 9.81 15.72
C GLY A 122 -0.37 10.21 14.29
N PRO A 123 -0.82 9.48 13.26
CA PRO A 123 -0.69 9.93 11.87
C PRO A 123 -1.35 11.28 11.63
N THR A 124 -0.68 12.16 10.87
CA THR A 124 -1.19 13.49 10.50
C THR A 124 -1.43 13.63 9.01
N CYS A 125 -1.15 12.60 8.22
CA CYS A 125 -1.46 12.61 6.80
C CYS A 125 -2.97 12.47 6.53
N GLU A 126 -3.40 12.92 5.36
CA GLU A 126 -4.73 12.61 4.84
C GLU A 126 -4.80 11.14 4.41
N PHE A 127 -5.92 10.48 4.68
CA PHE A 127 -6.18 9.13 4.20
C PHE A 127 -7.25 9.14 3.11
N LEU A 128 -7.03 8.34 2.06
CA LEU A 128 -8.04 8.03 1.05
C LEU A 128 -8.50 6.59 1.27
N THR A 129 -9.78 6.41 1.51
CA THR A 129 -10.43 5.10 1.67
C THR A 129 -11.68 5.06 0.80
N PRO A 130 -12.12 3.86 0.38
CA PRO A 130 -13.38 3.75 -0.36
C PRO A 130 -14.61 4.01 0.50
#